data_550ed327e4250f9f04183a9eeb716404
#
_entry.id   550ed327e4250f9f04183a9eeb716404
#
_cell.length_a   1.000
_cell.length_b   1.000
_cell.length_c   1.000
_cell.angle_alpha   90.00
_cell.angle_beta   90.00
_cell.angle_gamma   90.00
#
_symmetry.space_group_name_H-M   'P 1'
#
loop_
_entity.id
_entity.type
_entity.pdbx_description
1 polymer ?
#
loop_
_entity_poly.entity_id
_entity_poly.type
_entity_poly.pdbx_seq_one_letter_code
_entity_poly.pdbx_strand_id
1 'polypeptide(L)'
;MGKRGKRSRTPKAQRTANARQIQSSLIHLLEVTGSKDSILAHSSAKQILSLSRKHRLSLPSKAKSLLCRKCEIPFVYGSNVRTRIKNGMKIVTCLSCQNIRRYVVK
;
A
#
# COMPACT_ATOMS: atom_id res chain seq x y z
N MET A 1 -34.37 -22.99 15.20
CA MET A 1 -33.23 -22.76 14.84
C MET A 1 -33.03 -22.43 13.52
N GLY A 2 -32.57 -21.37 13.33
CA GLY A 2 -32.38 -20.87 12.04
C GLY A 2 -31.35 -21.66 11.30
N LYS A 3 -31.69 -22.17 10.18
CA LYS A 3 -30.72 -22.57 9.26
C LYS A 3 -29.88 -21.37 8.97
N ARG A 4 -28.61 -21.47 9.23
CA ARG A 4 -27.72 -20.49 8.66
C ARG A 4 -27.92 -20.54 7.17
N GLY A 5 -28.56 -19.52 6.63
CA GLY A 5 -28.68 -19.41 5.19
C GLY A 5 -27.30 -19.61 4.55
N LYS A 6 -27.24 -20.41 3.51
CA LYS A 6 -26.02 -20.54 2.75
C LYS A 6 -25.64 -19.16 2.27
N ARG A 7 -24.62 -18.58 2.88
CA ARG A 7 -24.07 -17.36 2.34
C ARG A 7 -23.56 -17.70 0.95
N SER A 8 -24.17 -17.09 -0.05
CA SER A 8 -23.66 -17.25 -1.38
C SER A 8 -22.22 -16.70 -1.37
N ARG A 9 -21.27 -17.59 -1.51
CA ARG A 9 -19.89 -17.17 -1.58
C ARG A 9 -19.64 -16.52 -2.91
N THR A 10 -19.20 -15.28 -2.87
CA THR A 10 -18.73 -14.61 -4.07
C THR A 10 -17.58 -15.44 -4.66
N PRO A 11 -17.57 -15.68 -5.97
CA PRO A 11 -16.46 -16.40 -6.60
C PRO A 11 -15.11 -15.77 -6.26
N LYS A 12 -14.08 -16.59 -6.20
CA LYS A 12 -12.73 -16.12 -5.87
C LYS A 12 -12.29 -14.99 -6.80
N ALA A 13 -12.56 -15.13 -8.11
CA ALA A 13 -12.19 -14.10 -9.07
C ALA A 13 -12.86 -12.78 -8.77
N GLN A 14 -14.14 -12.81 -8.37
CA GLN A 14 -14.89 -11.61 -8.01
C GLN A 14 -14.34 -10.97 -6.74
N ARG A 15 -13.99 -11.78 -5.74
CA ARG A 15 -13.41 -11.25 -4.50
C ARG A 15 -12.07 -10.59 -4.75
N THR A 16 -11.26 -11.18 -5.62
CA THR A 16 -9.97 -10.62 -5.98
C THR A 16 -10.15 -9.31 -6.74
N ALA A 17 -11.09 -9.25 -7.67
CA ALA A 17 -11.39 -8.02 -8.41
C ALA A 17 -11.89 -6.92 -7.48
N ASN A 18 -12.76 -7.26 -6.53
CA ASN A 18 -13.27 -6.30 -5.54
C ASN A 18 -12.14 -5.77 -4.66
N ALA A 19 -11.26 -6.66 -4.20
CA ALA A 19 -10.12 -6.28 -3.37
C ALA A 19 -9.17 -5.35 -4.12
N ARG A 20 -8.93 -5.63 -5.40
CA ARG A 20 -8.07 -4.79 -6.24
C ARG A 20 -8.67 -3.41 -6.44
N GLN A 21 -9.99 -3.32 -6.61
CA GLN A 21 -10.68 -2.05 -6.75
C GLN A 21 -10.60 -1.22 -5.47
N ILE A 22 -10.82 -1.85 -4.32
CA ILE A 22 -10.70 -1.19 -3.02
C ILE A 22 -9.26 -0.72 -2.80
N GLN A 23 -8.28 -1.55 -3.15
CA GLN A 23 -6.88 -1.19 -3.04
C GLN A 23 -6.54 0.03 -3.90
N SER A 24 -7.03 0.08 -5.14
CA SER A 24 -6.84 1.23 -6.02
C SER A 24 -7.42 2.50 -5.43
N SER A 25 -8.61 2.42 -4.85
CA SER A 25 -9.25 3.57 -4.19
C SER A 25 -8.44 4.06 -3.01
N LEU A 26 -7.92 3.13 -2.20
CA LEU A 26 -7.08 3.47 -1.05
C LEU A 26 -5.76 4.10 -1.47
N ILE A 27 -5.15 3.61 -2.55
CA ILE A 27 -3.93 4.18 -3.09
C ILE A 27 -4.17 5.60 -3.57
N HIS A 28 -5.28 5.83 -4.26
CA HIS A 28 -5.65 7.16 -4.71
C HIS A 28 -5.87 8.11 -3.53
N LEU A 29 -6.56 7.64 -2.50
CA LEU A 29 -6.79 8.40 -1.28
C LEU A 29 -5.47 8.79 -0.63
N LEU A 30 -4.54 7.85 -0.56
CA LEU A 30 -3.21 8.09 0.01
C LEU A 30 -2.44 9.14 -0.77
N GLU A 31 -2.55 9.13 -2.11
CA GLU A 31 -1.91 10.15 -2.94
C GLU A 31 -2.48 11.53 -2.70
N VAL A 32 -3.81 11.62 -2.62
CA VAL A 32 -4.49 12.90 -2.49
C VAL A 32 -4.29 13.50 -1.10
N THR A 33 -4.45 12.70 -0.06
CA THR A 33 -4.29 13.18 1.32
C THR A 33 -2.82 13.37 1.70
N GLY A 34 -1.96 12.50 1.21
CA GLY A 34 -0.53 12.58 1.50
C GLY A 34 -0.25 12.73 2.99
N SER A 35 0.53 13.76 3.34
CA SER A 35 0.90 14.04 4.71
C SER A 35 -0.12 14.91 5.46
N LYS A 36 -1.16 15.37 4.79
CA LYS A 36 -2.12 16.29 5.40
C LYS A 36 -2.90 15.68 6.55
N ASP A 37 -3.21 14.39 6.43
CA ASP A 37 -3.93 13.66 7.47
C ASP A 37 -3.17 12.38 7.79
N SER A 38 -2.34 12.44 8.83
CA SER A 38 -1.50 11.31 9.18
C SER A 38 -2.28 10.09 9.65
N ILE A 39 -3.39 10.29 10.34
CA ILE A 39 -4.22 9.18 10.83
C ILE A 39 -4.83 8.44 9.66
N LEU A 40 -5.44 9.17 8.73
CA LEU A 40 -6.05 8.58 7.55
C LEU A 40 -5.01 7.93 6.66
N ALA A 41 -3.86 8.56 6.49
CA ALA A 41 -2.77 8.01 5.69
C ALA A 41 -2.24 6.70 6.27
N HIS A 42 -2.03 6.63 7.58
CA HIS A 42 -1.58 5.40 8.25
C HIS A 42 -2.61 4.28 8.12
N SER A 43 -3.88 4.60 8.33
CA SER A 43 -4.96 3.64 8.19
C SER A 43 -5.05 3.10 6.77
N SER A 44 -4.96 3.98 5.77
CA SER A 44 -4.99 3.58 4.36
C SER A 44 -3.81 2.68 4.00
N ALA A 45 -2.61 3.02 4.46
CA ALA A 45 -1.42 2.20 4.19
C ALA A 45 -1.56 0.80 4.77
N LYS A 46 -2.04 0.67 5.99
CA LYS A 46 -2.27 -0.62 6.62
C LYS A 46 -3.30 -1.45 5.87
N GLN A 47 -4.38 -0.83 5.44
CA GLN A 47 -5.43 -1.52 4.69
C GLN A 47 -4.94 -1.99 3.33
N ILE A 48 -4.15 -1.17 2.63
CA ILE A 48 -3.56 -1.54 1.34
C ILE A 48 -2.70 -2.81 1.50
N LEU A 49 -1.85 -2.83 2.50
CA LEU A 49 -0.97 -3.98 2.76
C LEU A 49 -1.76 -5.21 3.21
N SER A 50 -2.78 -5.02 4.03
CA SER A 50 -3.63 -6.10 4.50
C SER A 50 -4.35 -6.78 3.33
N LEU A 51 -4.91 -5.99 2.40
CA LEU A 51 -5.56 -6.52 1.21
C LEU A 51 -4.57 -7.26 0.31
N SER A 52 -3.36 -6.73 0.18
CA SER A 52 -2.32 -7.37 -0.62
C SER A 52 -1.98 -8.76 -0.06
N ARG A 53 -1.81 -8.88 1.25
CA ARG A 53 -1.51 -10.16 1.89
C ARG A 53 -2.69 -11.12 1.86
N LYS A 54 -3.89 -10.61 2.16
CA LYS A 54 -5.09 -11.44 2.24
C LYS A 54 -5.46 -12.06 0.89
N HIS A 55 -5.36 -11.29 -0.17
CA HIS A 55 -5.75 -11.73 -1.50
C HIS A 55 -4.57 -12.05 -2.41
N ARG A 56 -3.35 -12.02 -1.88
CA ARG A 56 -2.11 -12.28 -2.63
C ARG A 56 -2.00 -11.39 -3.88
N LEU A 57 -2.37 -10.13 -3.72
CA LEU A 57 -2.27 -9.14 -4.78
C LEU A 57 -0.90 -8.48 -4.78
N SER A 58 -0.31 -8.36 -5.97
CA SER A 58 0.93 -7.61 -6.11
C SER A 58 0.64 -6.13 -5.93
N LEU A 59 1.52 -5.44 -5.20
CA LEU A 59 1.38 -4.00 -5.06
C LEU A 59 1.80 -3.31 -6.36
N PRO A 60 1.00 -2.34 -6.85
CA PRO A 60 1.43 -1.52 -7.99
C PRO A 60 2.70 -0.74 -7.64
N SER A 61 3.50 -0.41 -8.66
CA SER A 61 4.72 0.40 -8.47
C SER A 61 4.42 1.71 -7.75
N LYS A 62 3.28 2.30 -8.06
CA LYS A 62 2.84 3.54 -7.45
C LYS A 62 2.66 3.38 -5.94
N ALA A 63 2.02 2.31 -5.51
CA ALA A 63 1.83 2.03 -4.08
C ALA A 63 3.15 1.78 -3.38
N LYS A 64 4.08 1.09 -4.04
CA LYS A 64 5.40 0.82 -3.46
C LYS A 64 6.17 2.10 -3.16
N SER A 65 5.95 3.15 -3.93
CA SER A 65 6.62 4.44 -3.70
C SER A 65 5.91 5.32 -2.67
N LEU A 66 4.69 4.94 -2.27
CA LEU A 66 3.89 5.73 -1.34
C LEU A 66 3.94 5.23 0.11
N LEU A 67 4.40 4.00 0.33
CA LEU A 67 4.40 3.43 1.67
C LEU A 67 5.55 2.45 1.87
N CYS A 68 5.87 2.19 3.14
CA CYS A 68 6.86 1.18 3.51
C CYS A 68 6.14 -0.13 3.80
N ARG A 69 6.50 -1.18 3.07
CA ARG A 69 5.86 -2.49 3.26
C ARG A 69 6.29 -3.18 4.56
N LYS A 70 7.40 -2.75 5.14
CA LYS A 70 7.89 -3.35 6.37
C LYS A 70 7.29 -2.71 7.60
N CYS A 71 7.27 -1.37 7.64
CA CYS A 71 6.72 -0.62 8.76
C CYS A 71 5.22 -0.39 8.67
N GLU A 72 4.65 -0.56 7.49
CA GLU A 72 3.24 -0.28 7.21
C GLU A 72 2.87 1.18 7.44
N ILE A 73 3.80 2.08 7.14
CA ILE A 73 3.57 3.52 7.28
C ILE A 73 3.59 4.20 5.91
N PRO A 74 2.83 5.28 5.74
CA PRO A 74 2.91 6.05 4.51
C PRO A 74 4.20 6.84 4.47
N PHE A 75 4.78 7.02 3.29
CA PHE A 75 5.97 7.82 3.12
C PHE A 75 5.59 9.30 3.03
N VAL A 76 6.23 10.10 3.86
CA VAL A 76 6.17 11.56 3.78
C VAL A 76 7.56 12.01 3.36
N TYR A 77 7.73 12.32 2.09
CA TYR A 77 9.05 12.68 1.55
C TYR A 77 9.58 13.92 2.26
N GLY A 78 10.83 13.83 2.69
CA GLY A 78 11.45 14.89 3.47
C GLY A 78 11.23 14.78 4.97
N SER A 79 10.39 13.85 5.43
CA SER A 79 10.10 13.66 6.85
C SER A 79 10.51 12.28 7.35
N ASN A 80 9.86 11.22 6.86
CA ASN A 80 10.14 9.86 7.34
C ASN A 80 10.79 8.98 6.29
N VAL A 81 11.17 9.54 5.16
CA VAL A 81 11.81 8.79 4.09
C VAL A 81 12.91 9.63 3.46
N ARG A 82 14.03 8.99 3.15
CA ARG A 82 15.16 9.64 2.50
C ARG A 82 15.30 9.09 1.10
N THR A 83 15.40 9.98 0.12
CA THR A 83 15.54 9.59 -1.29
C THR A 83 16.89 10.04 -1.82
N ARG A 84 17.61 9.14 -2.49
CA ARG A 84 18.87 9.44 -3.15
C ARG A 84 18.85 8.86 -4.55
N ILE A 85 19.54 9.53 -5.47
CA ILE A 85 19.74 9.02 -6.82
C ILE A 85 21.23 8.76 -7.00
N LYS A 86 21.57 7.52 -7.35
CA LYS A 86 22.96 7.13 -7.56
C LYS A 86 23.02 6.11 -8.67
N ASN A 87 23.91 6.33 -9.65
CA ASN A 87 24.15 5.40 -10.77
C ASN A 87 22.85 5.03 -11.51
N GLY A 88 21.98 6.01 -11.75
CA GLY A 88 20.72 5.78 -12.46
C GLY A 88 19.68 5.04 -11.64
N MET A 89 19.89 4.89 -10.34
CA MET A 89 18.94 4.24 -9.44
C MET A 89 18.43 5.19 -8.38
N LYS A 90 17.13 5.13 -8.12
CA LYS A 90 16.52 5.87 -7.04
C LYS A 90 16.55 4.98 -5.79
N ILE A 91 17.22 5.44 -4.75
CA ILE A 91 17.34 4.71 -3.49
C ILE A 91 16.44 5.38 -2.46
N VAL A 92 15.46 4.64 -1.96
CA VAL A 92 14.49 5.13 -0.98
C VAL A 92 14.75 4.42 0.33
N THR A 93 15.06 5.19 1.37
CA THR A 93 15.33 4.66 2.70
C THR A 93 14.23 5.09 3.67
N CYS A 94 13.57 4.14 4.31
CA CYS A 94 12.62 4.42 5.36
C CYS A 94 13.38 4.75 6.64
N LEU A 95 13.19 5.96 7.17
CA LEU A 95 13.92 6.38 8.36
C LEU A 95 13.40 5.72 9.64
N SER A 96 12.20 5.14 9.57
CA SER A 96 11.62 4.47 10.74
C SER A 96 12.19 3.08 10.96
N CYS A 97 12.30 2.26 9.90
CA CYS A 97 12.82 0.90 10.02
C CYS A 97 14.12 0.69 9.26
N GLN A 98 14.61 1.72 8.58
CA GLN A 98 15.84 1.69 7.78
C GLN A 98 15.80 0.70 6.63
N ASN A 99 14.62 0.33 6.18
CA ASN A 99 14.47 -0.51 5.01
C ASN A 99 14.83 0.28 3.76
N ILE A 100 15.64 -0.30 2.89
CA ILE A 100 16.13 0.36 1.69
C ILE A 100 15.53 -0.32 0.46
N ARG A 101 15.02 0.50 -0.47
CA ARG A 101 14.51 0.03 -1.73
C ARG A 101 15.17 0.76 -2.87
N ARG A 102 15.45 0.02 -3.93
CA ARG A 102 16.10 0.58 -5.11
C ARG A 102 15.17 0.46 -6.31
N TYR A 103 15.05 1.54 -7.06
CA TYR A 103 14.25 1.58 -8.28
C TYR A 103 15.11 2.09 -9.41
N VAL A 104 14.93 1.52 -10.60
CA VAL A 104 15.64 1.99 -11.78
C VAL A 104 14.99 3.28 -12.25
N VAL A 105 15.80 4.33 -12.44
CA VAL A 105 15.32 5.60 -12.94
C VAL A 105 15.62 5.64 -14.44
N LYS A 106 14.58 5.80 -15.23
CA LYS A 106 14.77 5.96 -16.68
C LYS A 106 14.85 7.42 -17.05
#